data_86efb1126c7db27b5a24a40e70ba8248
#
_entry.id   86efb1126c7db27b5a24a40e70ba8248
#
_cell.length_a   1.000
_cell.length_b   1.000
_cell.length_c   1.000
_cell.angle_alpha   90.00
_cell.angle_beta   90.00
_cell.angle_gamma   90.00
#
_symmetry.space_group_name_H-M   'P 1'
#
loop_
_entity.id
_entity.type
_entity.pdbx_description
1 polymer ?
#
loop_
_entity_poly.entity_id
_entity_poly.type
_entity_poly.pdbx_seq_one_letter_code
_entity_poly.pdbx_strand_id
1 'polypeptide(L)'
;MNYGNFAPDVVQLIRTAISMEVDGLVIPNWVPEAEDPAIKEAIAAGITVILMNAGGADKARELGAINYIGNEEYPAGVAGGEYFASHGQKNVLCVNTLPGATNTEARCKGVADAMAAGGGASTQLPLPTTSFGDATAVAEAIKAELLKDETIDGVITISAGDADSAAIGIEQTGRQAGVSLASFDMNEANLAWIKAGTQTFCIDQQPYLQRFLSVSVLASAIDFGTSLPTFPVLTGPGIVDASNIDATLAGVEKGAR
;
A
#
# COMPACT_ATOMS: atom_id res chain seq x y z
N MET A 1 -14.73 2.06 -10.21
CA MET A 1 -14.77 0.65 -9.79
C MET A 1 -15.74 0.55 -8.61
N ASN A 2 -16.55 -0.50 -8.58
CA ASN A 2 -17.41 -0.75 -7.42
C ASN A 2 -16.60 -1.62 -6.44
N TYR A 3 -16.04 -1.03 -5.43
CA TYR A 3 -15.10 -1.69 -4.51
C TYR A 3 -15.72 -2.84 -3.69
N GLY A 4 -17.06 -2.95 -3.63
CA GLY A 4 -17.76 -4.09 -3.04
C GLY A 4 -17.64 -5.41 -3.84
N ASN A 5 -17.16 -5.33 -5.09
CA ASN A 5 -16.96 -6.49 -5.98
C ASN A 5 -15.48 -6.71 -6.33
N PHE A 6 -14.56 -6.16 -5.55
CA PHE A 6 -13.14 -6.12 -5.89
C PHE A 6 -12.55 -7.54 -6.16
N ALA A 7 -12.71 -8.47 -5.25
CA ALA A 7 -12.21 -9.83 -5.44
C ALA A 7 -12.92 -10.60 -6.57
N PRO A 8 -14.26 -10.58 -6.71
CA PRO A 8 -14.94 -11.14 -7.86
C PRO A 8 -14.49 -10.56 -9.19
N ASP A 9 -14.22 -9.24 -9.26
CA ASP A 9 -13.76 -8.59 -10.49
C ASP A 9 -12.35 -9.07 -10.87
N VAL A 10 -11.44 -9.21 -9.90
CA VAL A 10 -10.08 -9.76 -10.13
C VAL A 10 -10.15 -11.20 -10.62
N VAL A 11 -10.94 -12.06 -9.98
CA VAL A 11 -11.15 -13.45 -10.41
C VAL A 11 -11.67 -13.51 -11.86
N GLN A 12 -12.63 -12.65 -12.20
CA GLN A 12 -13.16 -12.59 -13.56
C GLN A 12 -12.10 -12.16 -14.59
N LEU A 13 -11.23 -11.19 -14.23
CA LEU A 13 -10.13 -10.75 -15.10
C LEU A 13 -9.10 -11.87 -15.31
N ILE A 14 -8.76 -12.64 -14.27
CA ILE A 14 -7.87 -13.82 -14.40
C ILE A 14 -8.47 -14.84 -15.37
N ARG A 15 -9.74 -15.19 -15.21
CA ARG A 15 -10.44 -16.13 -16.10
C ARG A 15 -10.53 -15.63 -17.54
N THR A 16 -10.68 -14.32 -17.71
CA THR A 16 -10.64 -13.69 -19.03
C THR A 16 -9.25 -13.87 -19.66
N ALA A 17 -8.17 -13.65 -18.90
CA ALA A 17 -6.80 -13.87 -19.38
C ALA A 17 -6.58 -15.34 -19.78
N ILE A 18 -7.07 -16.30 -18.98
CA ILE A 18 -7.03 -17.74 -19.32
C ILE A 18 -7.76 -18.01 -20.66
N SER A 19 -8.96 -17.44 -20.81
CA SER A 19 -9.76 -17.61 -22.03
C SER A 19 -9.12 -16.98 -23.28
N MET A 20 -8.27 -15.97 -23.08
CA MET A 20 -7.50 -15.31 -24.14
C MET A 20 -6.19 -16.05 -24.46
N GLU A 21 -5.88 -17.11 -23.73
CA GLU A 21 -4.66 -17.91 -23.90
C GLU A 21 -3.39 -17.03 -23.86
N VAL A 22 -3.33 -16.09 -22.89
CA VAL A 22 -2.14 -15.23 -22.75
C VAL A 22 -0.92 -16.03 -22.28
N ASP A 23 0.28 -15.65 -22.73
CA ASP A 23 1.52 -16.34 -22.35
C ASP A 23 1.93 -16.05 -20.90
N GLY A 24 1.56 -14.87 -20.39
CA GLY A 24 1.92 -14.44 -19.04
C GLY A 24 0.92 -13.49 -18.39
N LEU A 25 0.94 -13.46 -17.07
CA LEU A 25 0.04 -12.67 -16.25
C LEU A 25 0.80 -12.03 -15.09
N VAL A 26 0.67 -10.71 -14.98
CA VAL A 26 1.10 -9.95 -13.80
C VAL A 26 -0.14 -9.56 -13.01
N ILE A 27 -0.24 -10.03 -11.77
CA ILE A 27 -1.47 -9.88 -10.99
C ILE A 27 -1.16 -9.67 -9.51
N PRO A 28 -1.92 -8.80 -8.81
CA PRO A 28 -1.90 -8.75 -7.35
C PRO A 28 -2.72 -9.90 -6.74
N ASN A 29 -2.46 -10.21 -5.48
CA ASN A 29 -3.27 -11.13 -4.69
C ASN A 29 -3.70 -10.41 -3.40
N TRP A 30 -4.80 -9.66 -3.46
CA TRP A 30 -5.31 -8.89 -2.32
C TRP A 30 -6.20 -9.70 -1.39
N VAL A 31 -6.99 -10.64 -1.94
CA VAL A 31 -7.93 -11.48 -1.21
C VAL A 31 -7.65 -12.95 -1.55
N PRO A 32 -6.63 -13.57 -0.93
CA PRO A 32 -6.16 -14.91 -1.27
C PRO A 32 -7.25 -15.98 -1.29
N GLU A 33 -8.19 -15.94 -0.33
CA GLU A 33 -9.28 -16.92 -0.25
C GLU A 33 -10.14 -16.96 -1.53
N ALA A 34 -10.32 -15.80 -2.18
CA ALA A 34 -11.11 -15.69 -3.40
C ALA A 34 -10.25 -15.86 -4.67
N GLU A 35 -9.02 -15.35 -4.66
CA GLU A 35 -8.17 -15.17 -5.85
C GLU A 35 -7.24 -16.37 -6.09
N ASP A 36 -6.75 -17.05 -5.05
CA ASP A 36 -5.83 -18.19 -5.16
C ASP A 36 -6.33 -19.29 -6.12
N PRO A 37 -7.62 -19.70 -6.09
CA PRO A 37 -8.10 -20.72 -7.02
C PRO A 37 -7.94 -20.31 -8.50
N ALA A 38 -8.27 -19.05 -8.83
CA ALA A 38 -8.17 -18.58 -10.21
C ALA A 38 -6.71 -18.40 -10.66
N ILE A 39 -5.82 -17.98 -9.76
CA ILE A 39 -4.38 -17.88 -10.04
C ILE A 39 -3.81 -19.28 -10.29
N LYS A 40 -4.20 -20.29 -9.49
CA LYS A 40 -3.82 -21.69 -9.71
C LYS A 40 -4.37 -22.25 -11.03
N GLU A 41 -5.61 -21.89 -11.41
CA GLU A 41 -6.19 -22.20 -12.72
C GLU A 41 -5.33 -21.65 -13.87
N ALA A 42 -4.88 -20.39 -13.77
CA ALA A 42 -4.02 -19.76 -14.77
C ALA A 42 -2.66 -20.50 -14.91
N ILE A 43 -2.01 -20.81 -13.79
CA ILE A 43 -0.74 -21.54 -13.78
C ILE A 43 -0.91 -22.96 -14.35
N ALA A 44 -1.99 -23.65 -13.98
CA ALA A 44 -2.32 -24.97 -14.52
C ALA A 44 -2.61 -24.96 -16.02
N ALA A 45 -3.11 -23.83 -16.55
CA ALA A 45 -3.28 -23.61 -17.99
C ALA A 45 -1.95 -23.31 -18.73
N GLY A 46 -0.82 -23.25 -18.03
CA GLY A 46 0.50 -22.99 -18.60
C GLY A 46 0.88 -21.50 -18.66
N ILE A 47 0.07 -20.62 -18.09
CA ILE A 47 0.36 -19.17 -18.06
C ILE A 47 1.46 -18.90 -17.03
N THR A 48 2.50 -18.19 -17.44
CA THR A 48 3.57 -17.74 -16.54
C THR A 48 3.06 -16.59 -15.66
N VAL A 49 3.12 -16.72 -14.34
CA VAL A 49 2.55 -15.73 -13.41
C VAL A 49 3.64 -15.05 -12.59
N ILE A 50 3.54 -13.73 -12.46
CA ILE A 50 4.23 -12.92 -11.46
C ILE A 50 3.17 -12.30 -10.54
N LEU A 51 3.35 -12.43 -9.21
CA LEU A 51 2.59 -11.63 -8.27
C LEU A 51 3.24 -10.24 -8.15
N MET A 52 2.39 -9.20 -8.14
CA MET A 52 2.83 -7.82 -8.04
C MET A 52 2.02 -7.07 -7.00
N ASN A 53 2.65 -6.20 -6.23
CA ASN A 53 2.03 -5.29 -5.26
C ASN A 53 1.44 -5.97 -4.00
N ALA A 54 0.65 -7.02 -4.14
CA ALA A 54 0.03 -7.72 -3.01
C ALA A 54 0.21 -9.23 -3.10
N GLY A 55 0.09 -9.91 -1.97
CA GLY A 55 0.32 -11.35 -1.79
C GLY A 55 1.65 -11.65 -1.09
N GLY A 56 2.71 -10.94 -1.45
CA GLY A 56 4.03 -11.14 -0.85
C GLY A 56 4.79 -12.35 -1.41
N ALA A 57 6.03 -12.50 -0.96
CA ALA A 57 6.95 -13.53 -1.44
C ALA A 57 6.47 -14.96 -1.14
N ASP A 58 5.97 -15.19 0.08
CA ASP A 58 5.57 -16.53 0.50
C ASP A 58 4.34 -17.03 -0.28
N LYS A 59 3.38 -16.15 -0.52
CA LYS A 59 2.20 -16.47 -1.33
C LYS A 59 2.58 -16.74 -2.80
N ALA A 60 3.49 -15.96 -3.36
CA ALA A 60 3.99 -16.21 -4.71
C ALA A 60 4.63 -17.60 -4.84
N ARG A 61 5.44 -18.01 -3.84
CA ARG A 61 6.00 -19.38 -3.80
C ARG A 61 4.92 -20.45 -3.66
N GLU A 62 3.97 -20.24 -2.76
CA GLU A 62 2.85 -21.18 -2.52
C GLU A 62 2.04 -21.42 -3.79
N LEU A 63 1.77 -20.37 -4.55
CA LEU A 63 0.99 -20.43 -5.78
C LEU A 63 1.77 -20.98 -6.98
N GLY A 64 3.11 -20.90 -6.95
CA GLY A 64 3.96 -21.28 -8.07
C GLY A 64 4.21 -20.13 -9.06
N ALA A 65 4.03 -18.88 -8.64
CA ALA A 65 4.43 -17.73 -9.42
C ALA A 65 5.96 -17.65 -9.53
N ILE A 66 6.48 -17.19 -10.68
CA ILE A 66 7.93 -17.15 -10.93
C ILE A 66 8.65 -16.07 -10.15
N ASN A 67 7.93 -15.03 -9.68
CA ASN A 67 8.45 -14.01 -8.77
C ASN A 67 7.31 -13.28 -8.05
N TYR A 68 7.69 -12.53 -7.00
CA TYR A 68 6.94 -11.44 -6.40
C TYR A 68 7.71 -10.14 -6.60
N ILE A 69 7.04 -9.13 -7.15
CA ILE A 69 7.62 -7.80 -7.37
C ILE A 69 6.75 -6.76 -6.71
N GLY A 70 7.25 -6.16 -5.62
CA GLY A 70 6.43 -5.24 -4.83
C GLY A 70 7.06 -4.89 -3.50
N ASN A 71 6.19 -4.58 -2.55
CA ASN A 71 6.52 -4.30 -1.17
C ASN A 71 6.24 -5.51 -0.29
N GLU A 72 7.04 -5.72 0.74
CA GLU A 72 6.62 -6.54 1.87
C GLU A 72 5.89 -5.63 2.85
N GLU A 73 4.60 -5.80 2.99
CA GLU A 73 3.71 -4.80 3.59
C GLU A 73 3.89 -4.64 5.09
N TYR A 74 4.20 -5.73 5.80
CA TYR A 74 4.51 -5.65 7.21
C TYR A 74 5.81 -4.87 7.49
N PRO A 75 6.95 -5.15 6.81
CA PRO A 75 8.14 -4.30 6.91
C PRO A 75 7.90 -2.85 6.53
N ALA A 76 7.03 -2.58 5.55
CA ALA A 76 6.66 -1.21 5.19
C ALA A 76 5.90 -0.50 6.32
N GLY A 77 4.98 -1.21 6.99
CA GLY A 77 4.33 -0.72 8.19
C GLY A 77 5.32 -0.46 9.33
N VAL A 78 6.26 -1.38 9.55
CA VAL A 78 7.32 -1.21 10.54
C VAL A 78 8.12 0.06 10.27
N ALA A 79 8.55 0.31 9.03
CA ALA A 79 9.28 1.52 8.68
C ALA A 79 8.48 2.81 8.97
N GLY A 80 7.17 2.81 8.73
CA GLY A 80 6.29 3.93 9.09
C GLY A 80 6.18 4.15 10.59
N GLY A 81 6.01 3.08 11.37
CA GLY A 81 5.96 3.14 12.83
C GLY A 81 7.29 3.58 13.47
N GLU A 82 8.42 3.07 12.96
CA GLU A 82 9.75 3.50 13.39
C GLU A 82 10.01 4.98 13.09
N TYR A 83 9.53 5.46 11.93
CA TYR A 83 9.64 6.88 11.58
C TYR A 83 8.88 7.74 12.60
N PHE A 84 7.62 7.42 12.90
CA PHE A 84 6.86 8.13 13.93
C PHE A 84 7.53 8.08 15.29
N ALA A 85 7.93 6.91 15.77
CA ALA A 85 8.55 6.74 17.08
C ALA A 85 9.85 7.55 17.20
N SER A 86 10.69 7.57 16.14
CA SER A 86 11.94 8.33 16.11
C SER A 86 11.73 9.85 16.08
N HIS A 87 10.55 10.31 15.62
CA HIS A 87 10.16 11.72 15.60
C HIS A 87 9.32 12.15 16.80
N GLY A 88 9.15 11.24 17.77
CA GLY A 88 8.57 11.54 19.08
C GLY A 88 7.07 11.30 19.21
N GLN A 89 6.38 10.85 18.15
CA GLN A 89 4.98 10.48 18.24
C GLN A 89 4.80 9.29 19.18
N LYS A 90 3.69 9.30 19.94
CA LYS A 90 3.39 8.31 20.97
C LYS A 90 2.13 7.51 20.73
N ASN A 91 1.16 8.08 20.04
CA ASN A 91 -0.12 7.41 19.77
C ASN A 91 -0.55 7.66 18.31
N VAL A 92 -0.43 6.63 17.48
CA VAL A 92 -0.67 6.71 16.03
C VAL A 92 -1.97 6.01 15.66
N LEU A 93 -2.83 6.71 14.92
CA LEU A 93 -4.03 6.15 14.30
C LEU A 93 -3.69 5.61 12.90
N CYS A 94 -3.81 4.29 12.68
CA CYS A 94 -3.70 3.68 11.35
C CYS A 94 -5.08 3.55 10.72
N VAL A 95 -5.36 4.35 9.70
CA VAL A 95 -6.67 4.39 9.03
C VAL A 95 -6.73 3.36 7.93
N ASN A 96 -7.59 2.33 8.10
CA ASN A 96 -7.75 1.25 7.16
C ASN A 96 -9.15 1.28 6.51
N THR A 97 -9.22 1.72 5.26
CA THR A 97 -10.43 1.77 4.45
C THR A 97 -10.71 0.47 3.68
N LEU A 98 -9.82 -0.53 3.78
CA LEU A 98 -9.95 -1.87 3.19
C LEU A 98 -9.69 -2.97 4.24
N PRO A 99 -10.46 -3.00 5.34
CA PRO A 99 -10.28 -4.02 6.37
C PRO A 99 -10.48 -5.43 5.79
N GLY A 100 -9.63 -6.35 6.21
CA GLY A 100 -9.59 -7.73 5.71
C GLY A 100 -8.74 -7.95 4.46
N ALA A 101 -8.24 -6.91 3.79
CA ALA A 101 -7.23 -7.06 2.76
C ALA A 101 -5.85 -7.30 3.40
N THR A 102 -5.16 -8.36 2.96
CA THR A 102 -3.92 -8.82 3.62
C THR A 102 -2.82 -7.78 3.67
N ASN A 103 -2.70 -6.97 2.61
CA ASN A 103 -1.71 -5.90 2.53
C ASN A 103 -1.98 -4.77 3.54
N THR A 104 -3.23 -4.29 3.62
CA THR A 104 -3.58 -3.17 4.51
C THR A 104 -3.56 -3.56 5.98
N GLU A 105 -3.99 -4.79 6.31
CA GLU A 105 -3.86 -5.34 7.66
C GLU A 105 -2.38 -5.47 8.07
N ALA A 106 -1.52 -5.95 7.17
CA ALA A 106 -0.09 -6.07 7.44
C ALA A 106 0.57 -4.69 7.65
N ARG A 107 0.17 -3.66 6.90
CA ARG A 107 0.64 -2.27 7.09
C ARG A 107 0.33 -1.76 8.50
N CYS A 108 -0.94 -1.79 8.91
CA CYS A 108 -1.34 -1.32 10.23
C CYS A 108 -0.71 -2.15 11.37
N LYS A 109 -0.58 -3.47 11.16
CA LYS A 109 0.11 -4.33 12.14
C LYS A 109 1.58 -3.94 12.30
N GLY A 110 2.29 -3.71 11.19
CA GLY A 110 3.68 -3.27 11.22
C GLY A 110 3.86 -1.94 11.95
N VAL A 111 2.99 -0.97 11.68
CA VAL A 111 2.97 0.31 12.41
C VAL A 111 2.77 0.09 13.91
N ALA A 112 1.80 -0.74 14.30
CA ALA A 112 1.50 -0.99 15.71
C ALA A 112 2.67 -1.65 16.44
N ASP A 113 3.29 -2.66 15.84
CA ASP A 113 4.41 -3.38 16.45
C ASP A 113 5.64 -2.46 16.60
N ALA A 114 5.93 -1.63 15.60
CA ALA A 114 7.04 -0.68 15.66
C ALA A 114 6.80 0.44 16.67
N MET A 115 5.59 1.00 16.73
CA MET A 115 5.23 1.98 17.75
C MET A 115 5.37 1.40 19.16
N ALA A 116 4.89 0.18 19.38
CA ALA A 116 5.03 -0.51 20.67
C ALA A 116 6.50 -0.73 21.05
N ALA A 117 7.35 -1.14 20.10
CA ALA A 117 8.80 -1.28 20.31
C ALA A 117 9.46 0.06 20.64
N GLY A 118 8.98 1.17 20.10
CA GLY A 118 9.41 2.55 20.39
C GLY A 118 8.82 3.14 21.68
N GLY A 119 8.05 2.35 22.45
CA GLY A 119 7.42 2.80 23.70
C GLY A 119 6.18 3.68 23.50
N GLY A 120 5.58 3.63 22.33
CA GLY A 120 4.29 4.24 21.97
C GLY A 120 3.20 3.20 21.75
N ALA A 121 2.15 3.60 21.05
CA ALA A 121 1.04 2.74 20.64
C ALA A 121 0.54 3.11 19.25
N SER A 122 -0.15 2.18 18.59
CA SER A 122 -0.96 2.49 17.42
C SER A 122 -2.25 1.71 17.47
N THR A 123 -3.33 2.37 17.09
CA THR A 123 -4.67 1.76 16.97
C THR A 123 -5.11 1.81 15.52
N GLN A 124 -5.66 0.71 15.03
CA GLN A 124 -6.27 0.68 13.71
C GLN A 124 -7.71 1.23 13.79
N LEU A 125 -8.03 2.14 12.87
CA LEU A 125 -9.39 2.58 12.57
C LEU A 125 -9.89 1.84 11.32
N PRO A 126 -10.59 0.70 11.49
CA PRO A 126 -11.15 -0.01 10.35
C PRO A 126 -12.43 0.68 9.90
N LEU A 127 -12.48 1.10 8.64
CA LEU A 127 -13.67 1.71 8.06
C LEU A 127 -14.39 0.69 7.16
N PRO A 128 -15.72 0.77 7.04
CA PRO A 128 -16.44 -0.05 6.08
C PRO A 128 -15.88 0.13 4.66
N THR A 129 -15.79 -0.94 3.89
CA THR A 129 -15.31 -0.88 2.49
C THR A 129 -16.10 0.07 1.60
N THR A 130 -17.34 0.41 2.00
CA THR A 130 -18.16 1.44 1.37
C THR A 130 -17.60 2.85 1.55
N SER A 131 -16.74 3.07 2.54
CA SER A 131 -16.04 4.35 2.75
C SER A 131 -14.84 4.53 1.83
N PHE A 132 -14.39 3.47 1.16
CA PHE A 132 -13.28 3.58 0.23
C PHE A 132 -13.65 4.47 -0.96
N GLY A 133 -12.94 5.58 -1.11
CA GLY A 133 -13.24 6.62 -2.11
C GLY A 133 -14.34 7.62 -1.69
N ASP A 134 -14.91 7.48 -0.50
CA ASP A 134 -15.80 8.49 0.09
C ASP A 134 -14.99 9.37 1.05
N ALA A 135 -14.42 10.46 0.49
CA ALA A 135 -13.56 11.36 1.23
C ALA A 135 -14.25 11.99 2.45
N THR A 136 -15.56 12.24 2.37
CA THR A 136 -16.33 12.82 3.48
C THR A 136 -16.45 11.83 4.62
N ALA A 137 -16.85 10.60 4.33
CA ALA A 137 -16.99 9.56 5.36
C ALA A 137 -15.66 9.27 6.07
N VAL A 138 -14.56 9.21 5.32
CA VAL A 138 -13.21 9.00 5.88
C VAL A 138 -12.79 10.18 6.76
N ALA A 139 -12.97 11.42 6.30
CA ALA A 139 -12.63 12.62 7.07
C ALA A 139 -13.40 12.73 8.39
N GLU A 140 -14.72 12.48 8.36
CA GLU A 140 -15.57 12.53 9.56
C GLU A 140 -15.21 11.42 10.56
N ALA A 141 -14.86 10.21 10.09
CA ALA A 141 -14.43 9.13 10.97
C ALA A 141 -13.10 9.43 11.67
N ILE A 142 -12.12 9.97 10.94
CA ILE A 142 -10.84 10.39 11.51
C ILE A 142 -11.04 11.50 12.52
N LYS A 143 -11.81 12.53 12.17
CA LYS A 143 -12.17 13.62 13.08
C LYS A 143 -12.83 13.13 14.36
N ALA A 144 -13.78 12.21 14.25
CA ALA A 144 -14.48 11.64 15.40
C ALA A 144 -13.50 10.92 16.35
N GLU A 145 -12.55 10.16 15.82
CA GLU A 145 -11.56 9.45 16.62
C GLU A 145 -10.54 10.42 17.27
N LEU A 146 -10.11 11.46 16.55
CA LEU A 146 -9.25 12.52 17.10
C LEU A 146 -9.91 13.35 18.20
N LEU A 147 -11.22 13.54 18.15
CA LEU A 147 -11.98 14.23 19.20
C LEU A 147 -12.25 13.33 20.40
N LYS A 148 -12.36 12.03 20.20
CA LYS A 148 -12.58 11.04 21.25
C LYS A 148 -11.31 10.73 22.03
N ASP A 149 -10.16 10.72 21.36
CA ASP A 149 -8.85 10.49 21.97
C ASP A 149 -7.88 11.62 21.60
N GLU A 150 -7.73 12.56 22.53
CA GLU A 150 -6.83 13.71 22.38
C GLU A 150 -5.34 13.33 22.47
N THR A 151 -5.01 12.11 22.86
CA THR A 151 -3.61 11.63 22.92
C THR A 151 -3.06 11.20 21.57
N ILE A 152 -3.92 11.03 20.54
CA ILE A 152 -3.47 10.72 19.18
C ILE A 152 -2.65 11.89 18.63
N ASP A 153 -1.39 11.63 18.32
CA ASP A 153 -0.41 12.61 17.83
C ASP A 153 0.17 12.24 16.45
N GLY A 154 -0.30 11.13 15.86
CA GLY A 154 0.02 10.71 14.51
C GLY A 154 -1.17 10.05 13.82
N VAL A 155 -1.29 10.26 12.51
CA VAL A 155 -2.26 9.58 11.64
C VAL A 155 -1.51 9.05 10.43
N ILE A 156 -1.65 7.76 10.13
CA ILE A 156 -1.18 7.16 8.89
C ILE A 156 -2.33 6.50 8.15
N THR A 157 -2.45 6.79 6.85
CA THR A 157 -3.48 6.22 5.99
C THR A 157 -2.90 5.13 5.09
N ILE A 158 -3.72 4.15 4.72
CA ILE A 158 -3.30 3.05 3.85
C ILE A 158 -3.18 3.44 2.37
N SER A 159 -3.61 4.64 2.00
CA SER A 159 -3.53 5.18 0.63
C SER A 159 -3.31 6.69 0.63
N ALA A 160 -2.82 7.21 -0.50
CA ALA A 160 -2.65 8.63 -0.72
C ALA A 160 -4.00 9.41 -0.72
N GLY A 161 -5.05 8.82 -1.29
CA GLY A 161 -6.37 9.46 -1.31
C GLY A 161 -7.01 9.58 0.07
N ASP A 162 -6.77 8.60 0.95
CA ASP A 162 -7.23 8.67 2.33
C ASP A 162 -6.47 9.74 3.13
N ALA A 163 -5.22 10.07 2.75
CA ALA A 163 -4.48 11.17 3.37
C ALA A 163 -5.10 12.54 3.07
N ASP A 164 -5.69 12.72 1.88
CA ASP A 164 -6.44 13.93 1.55
C ASP A 164 -7.62 14.11 2.52
N SER A 165 -8.31 13.01 2.81
CA SER A 165 -9.41 13.00 3.80
C SER A 165 -8.91 13.21 5.22
N ALA A 166 -7.75 12.61 5.58
CA ALA A 166 -7.16 12.77 6.91
C ALA A 166 -6.74 14.22 7.17
N ALA A 167 -6.17 14.90 6.18
CA ALA A 167 -5.82 16.31 6.29
C ALA A 167 -7.05 17.17 6.63
N ILE A 168 -8.18 16.91 5.95
CA ILE A 168 -9.46 17.59 6.23
C ILE A 168 -9.95 17.28 7.66
N GLY A 169 -9.95 16.00 8.05
CA GLY A 169 -10.37 15.56 9.38
C GLY A 169 -9.54 16.19 10.50
N ILE A 170 -8.22 16.23 10.35
CA ILE A 170 -7.29 16.87 11.28
C ILE A 170 -7.56 18.38 11.36
N GLU A 171 -7.71 19.05 10.21
CA GLU A 171 -8.00 20.49 10.14
C GLU A 171 -9.28 20.86 10.88
N GLN A 172 -10.34 20.09 10.71
CA GLN A 172 -11.63 20.32 11.37
C GLN A 172 -11.56 20.18 12.90
N THR A 173 -10.55 19.50 13.45
CA THR A 173 -10.31 19.45 14.91
C THR A 173 -9.48 20.60 15.43
N GLY A 174 -8.86 21.39 14.56
CA GLY A 174 -7.91 22.46 14.94
C GLY A 174 -6.57 21.94 15.47
N ARG A 175 -6.24 20.65 15.26
CA ARG A 175 -5.05 19.98 15.85
C ARG A 175 -3.88 19.82 14.88
N GLN A 176 -3.85 20.56 13.77
CA GLN A 176 -2.83 20.44 12.72
C GLN A 176 -1.39 20.60 13.23
N ALA A 177 -1.19 21.40 14.28
CA ALA A 177 0.14 21.61 14.87
C ALA A 177 0.59 20.46 15.78
N GLY A 178 -0.34 19.58 16.20
CA GLY A 178 -0.08 18.52 17.18
C GLY A 178 -0.27 17.11 16.64
N VAL A 179 -0.74 16.95 15.40
CA VAL A 179 -0.98 15.63 14.77
C VAL A 179 -0.16 15.52 13.49
N SER A 180 0.81 14.63 13.47
CA SER A 180 1.62 14.32 12.30
C SER A 180 0.84 13.47 11.31
N LEU A 181 0.75 13.88 10.05
CA LEU A 181 0.10 13.13 8.98
C LEU A 181 1.13 12.36 8.15
N ALA A 182 0.82 11.10 7.86
CA ALA A 182 1.55 10.27 6.91
C ALA A 182 0.61 9.42 6.06
N SER A 183 1.13 8.85 4.97
CA SER A 183 0.38 7.95 4.09
C SER A 183 1.23 6.82 3.55
N PHE A 184 0.57 5.72 3.22
CA PHE A 184 1.06 4.86 2.15
C PHE A 184 0.68 5.50 0.82
N ASP A 185 1.56 5.32 -0.17
CA ASP A 185 1.48 5.96 -1.47
C ASP A 185 1.54 7.50 -1.43
N MET A 186 1.57 8.09 -2.59
CA MET A 186 1.67 9.52 -2.79
C MET A 186 0.88 9.98 -4.00
N ASN A 187 0.38 11.20 -3.94
CA ASN A 187 -0.19 11.95 -5.05
C ASN A 187 0.40 13.37 -5.06
N GLU A 188 -0.01 14.20 -6.00
CA GLU A 188 0.49 15.58 -6.11
C GLU A 188 0.23 16.40 -4.85
N ALA A 189 -0.94 16.23 -4.21
CA ALA A 189 -1.29 16.95 -3.00
C ALA A 189 -0.40 16.53 -1.82
N ASN A 190 -0.21 15.22 -1.62
CA ASN A 190 0.66 14.71 -0.56
C ASN A 190 2.10 15.21 -0.72
N LEU A 191 2.64 15.21 -1.93
CA LEU A 191 3.99 15.72 -2.20
C LEU A 191 4.09 17.22 -1.94
N ALA A 192 3.08 18.00 -2.31
CA ALA A 192 3.03 19.42 -2.00
C ALA A 192 2.96 19.68 -0.49
N TRP A 193 2.21 18.85 0.26
CA TRP A 193 2.09 18.95 1.71
C TRP A 193 3.38 18.54 2.44
N ILE A 194 4.07 17.52 1.96
CA ILE A 194 5.40 17.16 2.49
C ILE A 194 6.37 18.33 2.29
N LYS A 195 6.37 18.92 1.10
CA LYS A 195 7.20 20.09 0.80
C LYS A 195 6.85 21.31 1.65
N ALA A 196 5.57 21.49 1.98
CA ALA A 196 5.07 22.56 2.84
C ALA A 196 5.23 22.27 4.35
N GLY A 197 5.55 21.01 4.73
CA GLY A 197 5.65 20.59 6.12
C GLY A 197 4.31 20.30 6.80
N THR A 198 3.21 20.18 6.05
CA THR A 198 1.87 19.84 6.57
C THR A 198 1.58 18.35 6.57
N GLN A 199 2.30 17.56 5.75
CA GLN A 199 2.40 16.12 5.87
C GLN A 199 3.86 15.76 6.20
N THR A 200 4.06 14.81 7.10
CA THR A 200 5.39 14.48 7.61
C THR A 200 6.17 13.59 6.64
N PHE A 201 5.52 12.53 6.14
CA PHE A 201 6.12 11.62 5.16
C PHE A 201 5.06 10.83 4.40
N CYS A 202 5.48 10.13 3.36
CA CYS A 202 4.75 9.02 2.77
C CYS A 202 5.67 7.82 2.54
N ILE A 203 5.05 6.65 2.39
CA ILE A 203 5.73 5.39 2.06
C ILE A 203 5.49 5.10 0.59
N ASP A 204 6.54 5.30 -0.22
CA ASP A 204 6.52 5.04 -1.65
C ASP A 204 6.80 3.55 -1.93
N GLN A 205 5.87 2.90 -2.58
CA GLN A 205 6.00 1.53 -3.05
C GLN A 205 6.65 1.44 -4.43
N GLN A 206 6.89 2.56 -5.08
CA GLN A 206 7.42 2.69 -6.44
C GLN A 206 6.56 1.94 -7.49
N PRO A 207 5.29 2.29 -7.68
CA PRO A 207 4.37 1.54 -8.53
C PRO A 207 4.78 1.52 -10.01
N TYR A 208 5.46 2.55 -10.49
CA TYR A 208 6.05 2.55 -11.82
C TYR A 208 7.09 1.43 -11.96
N LEU A 209 8.01 1.35 -10.98
CA LEU A 209 9.07 0.34 -10.99
C LEU A 209 8.50 -1.08 -10.85
N GLN A 210 7.46 -1.27 -10.04
CA GLN A 210 6.76 -2.56 -9.93
C GLN A 210 6.27 -3.04 -11.30
N ARG A 211 5.55 -2.17 -12.02
CA ARG A 211 5.00 -2.52 -13.34
C ARG A 211 6.10 -2.76 -14.37
N PHE A 212 7.07 -1.85 -14.42
CA PHE A 212 8.19 -1.94 -15.37
C PHE A 212 8.99 -3.24 -15.19
N LEU A 213 9.37 -3.56 -13.96
CA LEU A 213 10.12 -4.79 -13.67
C LEU A 213 9.29 -6.03 -13.91
N SER A 214 8.02 -6.04 -13.49
CA SER A 214 7.16 -7.21 -13.67
C SER A 214 6.99 -7.58 -15.13
N VAL A 215 6.69 -6.60 -15.99
CA VAL A 215 6.52 -6.83 -17.42
C VAL A 215 7.85 -7.22 -18.07
N SER A 216 8.95 -6.55 -17.72
CA SER A 216 10.27 -6.85 -18.28
C SER A 216 10.76 -8.23 -17.90
N VAL A 217 10.58 -8.64 -16.64
CA VAL A 217 10.95 -9.97 -16.15
C VAL A 217 10.08 -11.05 -16.78
N LEU A 218 8.77 -10.83 -16.85
CA LEU A 218 7.83 -11.77 -17.42
C LEU A 218 8.14 -12.01 -18.92
N ALA A 219 8.28 -10.95 -19.70
CA ALA A 219 8.62 -11.05 -21.12
C ALA A 219 9.96 -11.78 -21.33
N SER A 220 10.99 -11.43 -20.55
CA SER A 220 12.28 -12.09 -20.65
C SER A 220 12.20 -13.59 -20.29
N ALA A 221 11.39 -13.96 -19.32
CA ALA A 221 11.20 -15.35 -18.94
C ALA A 221 10.51 -16.15 -20.05
N ILE A 222 9.48 -15.57 -20.69
CA ILE A 222 8.71 -16.21 -21.77
C ILE A 222 9.52 -16.29 -23.06
N ASP A 223 10.13 -15.18 -23.49
CA ASP A 223 10.78 -15.11 -24.81
C ASP A 223 12.16 -15.77 -24.83
N PHE A 224 12.89 -15.74 -23.71
CA PHE A 224 14.29 -16.14 -23.66
C PHE A 224 14.60 -17.23 -22.61
N GLY A 225 13.60 -17.66 -21.84
CA GLY A 225 13.79 -18.64 -20.75
C GLY A 225 14.69 -18.12 -19.62
N THR A 226 14.78 -16.80 -19.45
CA THR A 226 15.60 -16.22 -18.39
C THR A 226 14.92 -16.36 -17.03
N SER A 227 15.73 -16.48 -15.97
CA SER A 227 15.23 -16.45 -14.59
C SER A 227 15.99 -15.44 -13.77
N LEU A 228 15.31 -14.74 -12.87
CA LEU A 228 15.98 -13.90 -11.91
C LEU A 228 16.52 -14.75 -10.75
N PRO A 229 17.77 -14.55 -10.35
CA PRO A 229 18.33 -15.24 -9.17
C PRO A 229 17.74 -14.68 -7.87
N THR A 230 17.14 -13.48 -7.92
CA THR A 230 16.58 -12.79 -6.75
C THR A 230 15.08 -13.02 -6.64
N PHE A 231 14.64 -13.49 -5.49
CA PHE A 231 13.24 -13.68 -5.15
C PHE A 231 13.02 -13.35 -3.66
N PRO A 232 12.16 -12.41 -3.29
CA PRO A 232 11.41 -11.48 -4.15
C PRO A 232 12.26 -10.34 -4.72
N VAL A 233 11.71 -9.55 -5.65
CA VAL A 233 12.23 -8.26 -6.06
C VAL A 233 11.48 -7.17 -5.33
N LEU A 234 12.12 -6.55 -4.34
CA LEU A 234 11.47 -5.51 -3.54
C LEU A 234 11.66 -4.13 -4.19
N THR A 235 10.58 -3.35 -4.24
CA THR A 235 10.55 -1.98 -4.75
C THR A 235 10.36 -0.93 -3.66
N GLY A 236 10.24 -1.34 -2.42
CA GLY A 236 10.07 -0.50 -1.24
C GLY A 236 10.24 -1.31 0.06
N PRO A 237 9.99 -0.67 1.21
CA PRO A 237 9.46 0.68 1.37
C PRO A 237 10.48 1.78 1.12
N GLY A 238 10.06 2.84 0.43
CA GLY A 238 10.81 4.08 0.32
C GLY A 238 10.15 5.17 1.16
N ILE A 239 10.84 5.72 2.16
CA ILE A 239 10.32 6.89 2.89
C ILE A 239 10.58 8.14 2.07
N VAL A 240 9.51 8.90 1.82
CA VAL A 240 9.58 10.22 1.19
C VAL A 240 9.17 11.26 2.22
N ASP A 241 10.09 12.15 2.54
CA ASP A 241 9.93 13.23 3.50
C ASP A 241 10.59 14.53 3.01
N ALA A 242 10.67 15.54 3.87
CA ALA A 242 11.27 16.82 3.53
C ALA A 242 12.73 16.72 3.07
N SER A 243 13.47 15.67 3.43
CA SER A 243 14.89 15.51 3.08
C SER A 243 15.11 15.07 1.63
N ASN A 244 14.13 14.42 1.01
CA ASN A 244 14.26 13.84 -0.33
C ASN A 244 13.11 14.20 -1.29
N ILE A 245 12.19 15.06 -0.88
CA ILE A 245 11.00 15.45 -1.65
C ILE A 245 11.36 16.03 -3.03
N ASP A 246 12.40 16.82 -3.16
CA ASP A 246 12.77 17.45 -4.43
C ASP A 246 13.23 16.41 -5.48
N ALA A 247 13.95 15.38 -5.05
CA ALA A 247 14.34 14.26 -5.93
C ALA A 247 13.10 13.42 -6.34
N THR A 248 12.15 13.26 -5.43
CA THR A 248 10.87 12.57 -5.71
C THR A 248 10.05 13.33 -6.74
N LEU A 249 9.87 14.64 -6.56
CA LEU A 249 9.16 15.51 -7.51
C LEU A 249 9.77 15.46 -8.90
N ALA A 250 11.11 15.49 -9.00
CA ALA A 250 11.80 15.36 -10.29
C ALA A 250 11.55 14.00 -10.98
N GLY A 251 11.33 12.94 -10.19
CA GLY A 251 10.92 11.62 -10.71
C GLY A 251 9.48 11.62 -11.21
N VAL A 252 8.56 12.24 -10.47
CA VAL A 252 7.14 12.38 -10.86
C VAL A 252 6.99 13.18 -12.15
N GLU A 253 7.69 14.30 -12.28
CA GLU A 253 7.69 15.13 -13.51
C GLU A 253 8.12 14.32 -14.75
N LYS A 254 8.97 13.32 -14.58
CA LYS A 254 9.43 12.41 -15.65
C LYS A 254 8.53 11.18 -15.84
N GLY A 255 7.46 11.05 -15.08
CA GLY A 255 6.58 9.88 -15.12
C GLY A 255 7.23 8.58 -14.63
N ALA A 256 8.27 8.67 -13.81
CA ALA A 256 9.04 7.52 -13.31
C ALA A 256 8.74 7.17 -11.84
N ARG A 257 7.73 7.82 -11.26
CA ARG A 257 7.21 7.55 -9.91
C ARG A 257 5.71 7.69 -9.86
#